data_4a7db99e9202be8afa0b2d6b71c2cc19
#
_entry.id   4a7db99e9202be8afa0b2d6b71c2cc19
#
_cell.length_a   1.000
_cell.length_b   1.000
_cell.length_c   1.000
_cell.angle_alpha   90.00
_cell.angle_beta   90.00
_cell.angle_gamma   90.00
#
_symmetry.space_group_name_H-M   'P 1'
#
loop_
_entity.id
_entity.type
_entity.pdbx_description
1 polymer ?
#
loop_
_entity_poly.entity_id
_entity_poly.type
_entity_poly.pdbx_seq_one_letter_code
_entity_poly.pdbx_strand_id
1 'polypeptide(L)'
;MKCHALRGGGARAQLTSFFVVMLIPLSLLIALAVDLGGALAYRTWQGSLLESTRQSCFGEANAVKYAENPGDEARSEVLEMLKANGYTGKATVYYVEAPESLCGAADRYAGVYVVLEGTWPSTFARFAGIDELKVRSDAVWTLHPYSSTTVWRPADTGNGWCEYTIDKEGGVSTKTGACSLDDAPEILS
;
A
#
# COMPACT_ATOMS: atom_id res chain seq x y z
N MET A 1 -14.29 -20.87 -77.43
CA MET A 1 -14.20 -19.78 -76.40
C MET A 1 -14.08 -20.42 -74.99
N LYS A 2 -12.92 -20.38 -74.41
CA LYS A 2 -12.69 -20.90 -73.03
C LYS A 2 -12.71 -19.72 -72.05
N CYS A 3 -13.72 -19.67 -71.18
CA CYS A 3 -13.75 -18.71 -70.04
C CYS A 3 -12.78 -19.14 -69.04
N HIS A 4 -11.72 -18.35 -68.82
CA HIS A 4 -10.88 -18.45 -67.68
C HIS A 4 -11.59 -17.77 -66.47
N ALA A 5 -12.10 -18.60 -65.58
CA ALA A 5 -12.64 -18.14 -64.28
C ALA A 5 -11.49 -17.63 -63.39
N LEU A 6 -11.60 -16.39 -63.01
CA LEU A 6 -10.69 -15.68 -62.12
C LEU A 6 -10.66 -16.37 -60.74
N ARG A 7 -9.60 -17.12 -60.48
CA ARG A 7 -9.26 -17.71 -59.18
C ARG A 7 -8.44 -16.71 -58.33
N GLY A 8 -8.98 -15.54 -58.09
CA GLY A 8 -8.27 -14.49 -57.33
C GLY A 8 -8.78 -14.22 -55.90
N GLY A 9 -9.84 -14.90 -55.47
CA GLY A 9 -10.50 -14.56 -54.18
C GLY A 9 -9.91 -15.23 -52.92
N GLY A 10 -9.28 -16.40 -53.08
CA GLY A 10 -8.89 -17.24 -51.96
C GLY A 10 -7.74 -16.66 -51.11
N ALA A 11 -6.73 -16.03 -51.70
CA ALA A 11 -5.58 -15.52 -51.00
C ALA A 11 -5.91 -14.28 -50.15
N ARG A 12 -6.78 -13.39 -50.64
CA ARG A 12 -7.22 -12.21 -49.90
C ARG A 12 -8.10 -12.58 -48.71
N ALA A 13 -8.98 -13.55 -48.84
CA ALA A 13 -9.82 -14.02 -47.73
C ALA A 13 -8.98 -14.72 -46.65
N GLN A 14 -7.96 -15.50 -47.01
CA GLN A 14 -7.05 -16.11 -46.04
C GLN A 14 -6.23 -15.06 -45.24
N LEU A 15 -5.76 -14.01 -45.93
CA LEU A 15 -4.99 -12.95 -45.27
C LEU A 15 -5.84 -12.19 -44.23
N THR A 16 -7.08 -11.87 -44.59
CA THR A 16 -8.03 -11.19 -43.70
C THR A 16 -8.35 -12.05 -42.45
N SER A 17 -8.61 -13.35 -42.64
CA SER A 17 -8.85 -14.28 -41.52
C SER A 17 -7.65 -14.40 -40.61
N PHE A 18 -6.43 -14.42 -41.15
CA PHE A 18 -5.20 -14.46 -40.38
C PHE A 18 -5.04 -13.19 -39.51
N PHE A 19 -5.30 -12.01 -40.08
CA PHE A 19 -5.26 -10.76 -39.32
C PHE A 19 -6.28 -10.71 -38.18
N VAL A 20 -7.51 -11.16 -38.42
CA VAL A 20 -8.54 -11.20 -37.38
C VAL A 20 -8.15 -12.15 -36.24
N VAL A 21 -7.62 -13.33 -36.54
CA VAL A 21 -7.15 -14.30 -35.54
C VAL A 21 -5.96 -13.75 -34.73
N MET A 22 -5.06 -13.00 -35.37
CA MET A 22 -3.92 -12.36 -34.68
C MET A 22 -4.32 -11.14 -33.83
N LEU A 23 -5.36 -10.40 -34.25
CA LEU A 23 -5.81 -9.21 -33.47
C LEU A 23 -6.40 -9.59 -32.11
N ILE A 24 -7.05 -10.75 -32.00
CA ILE A 24 -7.65 -11.16 -30.72
C ILE A 24 -6.58 -11.33 -29.61
N PRO A 25 -5.55 -12.18 -29.78
CA PRO A 25 -4.53 -12.32 -28.74
C PRO A 25 -3.74 -11.02 -28.49
N LEU A 26 -3.49 -10.23 -29.52
CA LEU A 26 -2.80 -8.95 -29.38
C LEU A 26 -3.63 -7.96 -28.56
N SER A 27 -4.93 -7.86 -28.79
CA SER A 27 -5.81 -7.00 -28.01
C SER A 27 -5.90 -7.45 -26.53
N LEU A 28 -5.89 -8.76 -26.27
CA LEU A 28 -5.85 -9.31 -24.91
C LEU A 28 -4.54 -8.98 -24.18
N LEU A 29 -3.40 -9.04 -24.89
CA LEU A 29 -2.10 -8.65 -24.30
C LEU A 29 -2.07 -7.16 -23.97
N ILE A 30 -2.55 -6.30 -24.83
CA ILE A 30 -2.65 -4.85 -24.57
C ILE A 30 -3.58 -4.59 -23.38
N ALA A 31 -4.73 -5.26 -23.35
CA ALA A 31 -5.68 -5.16 -22.25
C ALA A 31 -5.05 -5.52 -20.89
N LEU A 32 -4.35 -6.66 -20.85
CA LEU A 32 -3.63 -7.10 -19.66
C LEU A 32 -2.53 -6.09 -19.25
N ALA A 33 -1.79 -5.57 -20.22
CA ALA A 33 -0.73 -4.59 -19.96
C ALA A 33 -1.29 -3.28 -19.35
N VAL A 34 -2.47 -2.83 -19.78
CA VAL A 34 -3.13 -1.64 -19.22
C VAL A 34 -3.59 -1.88 -17.79
N ASP A 35 -4.25 -2.99 -17.48
CA ASP A 35 -4.74 -3.29 -16.14
C ASP A 35 -3.58 -3.49 -15.15
N LEU A 36 -2.55 -4.26 -15.53
CA LEU A 36 -1.36 -4.45 -14.69
C LEU A 36 -0.55 -3.14 -14.54
N GLY A 37 -0.41 -2.37 -15.61
CA GLY A 37 0.26 -1.07 -15.57
C GLY A 37 -0.41 -0.11 -14.60
N GLY A 38 -1.74 -0.06 -14.61
CA GLY A 38 -2.53 0.72 -13.68
C GLY A 38 -2.35 0.28 -12.22
N ALA A 39 -2.42 -1.03 -11.97
CA ALA A 39 -2.20 -1.57 -10.63
C ALA A 39 -0.78 -1.31 -10.11
N LEU A 40 0.25 -1.42 -10.97
CA LEU A 40 1.63 -1.08 -10.63
C LEU A 40 1.80 0.41 -10.35
N ALA A 41 1.20 1.28 -11.14
CA ALA A 41 1.20 2.73 -10.89
C ALA A 41 0.55 3.08 -9.55
N TYR A 42 -0.57 2.43 -9.23
CA TYR A 42 -1.24 2.59 -7.93
C TYR A 42 -0.37 2.11 -6.77
N ARG A 43 0.32 0.97 -6.92
CA ARG A 43 1.29 0.49 -5.93
C ARG A 43 2.45 1.46 -5.73
N THR A 44 2.98 2.03 -6.82
CA THR A 44 4.05 3.03 -6.75
C THR A 44 3.58 4.29 -6.02
N TRP A 45 2.35 4.72 -6.28
CA TRP A 45 1.75 5.84 -5.56
C TRP A 45 1.59 5.55 -4.07
N GLN A 46 1.12 4.35 -3.68
CA GLN A 46 1.06 3.94 -2.26
C GLN A 46 2.45 3.97 -1.61
N GLY A 47 3.50 3.50 -2.30
CA GLY A 47 4.87 3.56 -1.81
C GLY A 47 5.36 4.99 -1.61
N SER A 48 5.06 5.89 -2.55
CA SER A 48 5.39 7.32 -2.42
C SER A 48 4.62 7.98 -1.26
N LEU A 49 3.37 7.57 -1.05
CA LEU A 49 2.56 8.04 0.07
C LEU A 49 3.15 7.61 1.41
N LEU A 50 3.56 6.34 1.54
CA LEU A 50 4.24 5.84 2.73
C LEU A 50 5.53 6.62 3.02
N GLU A 51 6.35 6.87 2.02
CA GLU A 51 7.58 7.63 2.19
C GLU A 51 7.31 9.10 2.57
N SER A 52 6.32 9.73 1.98
CA SER A 52 5.88 11.07 2.37
C SER A 52 5.36 11.11 3.81
N THR A 53 4.60 10.10 4.21
CA THR A 53 4.11 9.95 5.59
C THR A 53 5.28 9.80 6.56
N ARG A 54 6.27 8.97 6.23
CA ARG A 54 7.49 8.82 7.03
C ARG A 54 8.19 10.15 7.25
N GLN A 55 8.39 10.91 6.19
CA GLN A 55 9.10 12.19 6.28
C GLN A 55 8.33 13.24 7.08
N SER A 56 7.01 13.27 6.96
CA SER A 56 6.17 14.27 7.62
C SER A 56 5.88 13.94 9.08
N CYS A 57 5.53 12.68 9.36
CA CYS A 57 5.11 12.28 10.72
C CYS A 57 6.28 11.93 11.63
N PHE A 58 7.39 11.45 11.07
CA PHE A 58 8.48 10.85 11.84
C PHE A 58 9.84 11.56 11.67
N GLY A 59 9.81 12.83 11.28
CA GLY A 59 11.00 13.68 11.26
C GLY A 59 11.54 13.98 12.69
N GLU A 60 12.67 14.68 12.76
CA GLU A 60 13.38 14.91 14.03
C GLU A 60 12.56 15.67 15.09
N ALA A 61 11.61 16.49 14.69
CA ALA A 61 10.81 17.35 15.59
C ALA A 61 9.32 16.96 15.62
N ASN A 62 9.01 15.68 15.49
CA ASN A 62 7.61 15.24 15.44
C ASN A 62 6.95 15.21 16.83
N ALA A 63 5.62 15.28 16.84
CA ALA A 63 4.80 15.26 18.04
C ALA A 63 4.88 13.92 18.79
N VAL A 64 5.11 12.82 18.08
CA VAL A 64 5.19 11.46 18.62
C VAL A 64 6.25 11.36 19.74
N LYS A 65 7.37 12.07 19.60
CA LYS A 65 8.47 12.05 20.61
C LYS A 65 8.03 12.52 21.98
N TYR A 66 7.13 13.47 22.02
CA TYR A 66 6.72 14.17 23.24
C TYR A 66 5.33 13.80 23.70
N ALA A 67 4.65 12.94 22.97
CA ALA A 67 3.31 12.51 23.32
C ALA A 67 3.30 11.67 24.59
N GLU A 68 2.23 11.81 25.37
CA GLU A 68 1.96 10.97 26.53
C GLU A 68 1.71 9.51 26.11
N ASN A 69 1.03 9.32 24.99
CA ASN A 69 0.86 8.04 24.32
C ASN A 69 1.39 8.13 22.88
N PRO A 70 2.66 7.80 22.63
CA PRO A 70 3.27 7.94 21.31
C PRO A 70 2.68 6.99 20.27
N GLY A 71 2.14 5.85 20.71
CA GLY A 71 1.48 4.92 19.79
C GLY A 71 0.17 5.47 19.24
N ASP A 72 -0.65 6.11 20.08
CA ASP A 72 -1.88 6.75 19.62
C ASP A 72 -1.59 7.96 18.72
N GLU A 73 -0.58 8.76 19.08
CA GLU A 73 -0.15 9.91 18.27
C GLU A 73 0.35 9.46 16.91
N ALA A 74 1.25 8.48 16.86
CA ALA A 74 1.76 7.93 15.61
C ALA A 74 0.65 7.40 14.69
N ARG A 75 -0.32 6.69 15.25
CA ARG A 75 -1.46 6.17 14.50
C ARG A 75 -2.38 7.28 13.97
N SER A 76 -2.59 8.31 14.78
CA SER A 76 -3.40 9.47 14.41
C SER A 76 -2.75 10.27 13.28
N GLU A 77 -1.47 10.59 13.40
CA GLU A 77 -0.71 11.31 12.37
C GLU A 77 -0.70 10.56 11.03
N VAL A 78 -0.47 9.23 11.06
CA VAL A 78 -0.54 8.42 9.86
C VAL A 78 -1.93 8.49 9.22
N LEU A 79 -3.00 8.36 10.01
CA LEU A 79 -4.37 8.46 9.50
C LEU A 79 -4.63 9.83 8.84
N GLU A 80 -4.22 10.92 9.48
CA GLU A 80 -4.40 12.27 8.95
C GLU A 80 -3.66 12.47 7.62
N MET A 81 -2.41 11.98 7.53
CA MET A 81 -1.64 12.03 6.29
C MET A 81 -2.27 11.22 5.16
N LEU A 82 -2.77 10.03 5.46
CA LEU A 82 -3.47 9.20 4.48
C LEU A 82 -4.73 9.90 3.95
N LYS A 83 -5.52 10.50 4.84
CA LYS A 83 -6.71 11.26 4.47
C LYS A 83 -6.38 12.52 3.66
N ALA A 84 -5.38 13.29 4.08
CA ALA A 84 -4.94 14.50 3.40
C ALA A 84 -4.48 14.22 1.96
N ASN A 85 -3.92 13.03 1.72
CA ASN A 85 -3.49 12.59 0.39
C ASN A 85 -4.56 11.81 -0.40
N GLY A 86 -5.80 11.76 0.11
CA GLY A 86 -6.92 11.13 -0.58
C GLY A 86 -6.83 9.60 -0.68
N TYR A 87 -6.12 8.95 0.25
CA TYR A 87 -6.08 7.50 0.30
C TYR A 87 -7.47 6.94 0.63
N THR A 88 -7.87 5.91 -0.10
CA THR A 88 -9.08 5.13 0.15
C THR A 88 -8.73 3.65 0.16
N GLY A 89 -9.23 2.94 1.16
CA GLY A 89 -8.91 1.54 1.36
C GLY A 89 -8.64 1.22 2.82
N LYS A 90 -7.96 0.12 3.05
CA LYS A 90 -7.62 -0.35 4.38
C LYS A 90 -6.16 0.00 4.70
N ALA A 91 -5.94 0.61 5.86
CA ALA A 91 -4.61 0.92 6.36
C ALA A 91 -4.45 0.31 7.75
N THR A 92 -3.40 -0.47 7.99
CA THR A 92 -3.09 -1.02 9.30
C THR A 92 -1.77 -0.42 9.78
N VAL A 93 -1.80 0.19 10.96
CA VAL A 93 -0.65 0.85 11.57
C VAL A 93 -0.31 0.12 12.85
N TYR A 94 0.89 -0.40 12.93
CA TYR A 94 1.46 -1.02 14.13
C TYR A 94 2.46 -0.06 14.74
N TYR A 95 2.43 0.07 16.05
CA TYR A 95 3.45 0.77 16.83
C TYR A 95 3.97 -0.15 17.92
N VAL A 96 5.28 -0.33 17.97
CA VAL A 96 5.95 -1.15 18.99
C VAL A 96 7.19 -0.43 19.46
N GLU A 97 7.26 -0.17 20.76
CA GLU A 97 8.43 0.41 21.44
C GLU A 97 9.30 -0.71 21.99
N ALA A 98 10.61 -0.56 21.86
CA ALA A 98 11.55 -1.53 22.39
C ALA A 98 11.45 -1.57 23.94
N PRO A 99 11.39 -2.78 24.54
CA PRO A 99 11.34 -2.92 25.98
C PRO A 99 12.67 -2.49 26.63
N GLU A 100 12.63 -2.08 27.87
CA GLU A 100 13.83 -1.66 28.64
C GLU A 100 14.89 -2.75 28.76
N SER A 101 14.52 -4.01 28.57
CA SER A 101 15.46 -5.13 28.56
C SER A 101 16.39 -5.15 27.34
N LEU A 102 15.98 -4.50 26.23
CA LEU A 102 16.74 -4.45 24.97
C LEU A 102 17.49 -3.12 24.79
N CYS A 103 17.06 -2.07 25.46
CA CYS A 103 17.67 -0.74 25.35
C CYS A 103 17.66 -0.01 26.70
N GLY A 104 18.65 0.85 26.93
CA GLY A 104 18.63 1.75 28.07
C GLY A 104 17.58 2.85 27.91
N ALA A 105 17.20 3.50 29.02
CA ALA A 105 16.22 4.59 28.99
C ALA A 105 16.63 5.76 28.06
N ALA A 106 17.92 5.95 27.82
CA ALA A 106 18.46 6.99 26.94
C ALA A 106 18.46 6.60 25.45
N ASP A 107 18.39 5.30 25.16
CA ASP A 107 18.52 4.75 23.80
C ASP A 107 17.22 4.08 23.32
N ARG A 108 16.09 4.52 23.86
CA ARG A 108 14.78 3.99 23.45
C ARG A 108 14.54 4.21 21.95
N TYR A 109 14.01 3.21 21.33
CA TYR A 109 13.56 3.28 19.95
C TYR A 109 12.21 2.59 19.79
N ALA A 110 11.49 2.96 18.76
CA ALA A 110 10.21 2.37 18.42
C ALA A 110 10.19 2.03 16.93
N GLY A 111 9.46 0.99 16.60
CA GLY A 111 9.14 0.62 15.23
C GLY A 111 7.71 1.00 14.90
N VAL A 112 7.51 1.55 13.70
CA VAL A 112 6.19 1.74 13.10
C VAL A 112 6.13 0.93 11.82
N TYR A 113 5.12 0.08 11.71
CA TYR A 113 4.86 -0.70 10.51
C TYR A 113 3.50 -0.30 9.97
N VAL A 114 3.47 0.13 8.72
CA VAL A 114 2.25 0.56 8.05
C VAL A 114 2.00 -0.32 6.85
N VAL A 115 0.79 -0.87 6.76
CA VAL A 115 0.33 -1.68 5.64
C VAL A 115 -0.84 -0.98 4.99
N LEU A 116 -0.75 -0.73 3.69
CA LEU A 116 -1.82 -0.19 2.88
C LEU A 116 -2.37 -1.29 1.97
N GLU A 117 -3.68 -1.51 2.04
CA GLU A 117 -4.41 -2.44 1.19
C GLU A 117 -5.50 -1.67 0.44
N GLY A 118 -5.40 -1.64 -0.88
CA GLY A 118 -6.37 -0.99 -1.74
C GLY A 118 -6.75 -1.86 -2.92
N THR A 119 -7.68 -1.37 -3.73
CA THR A 119 -8.10 -2.04 -4.94
C THR A 119 -7.94 -1.12 -6.15
N TRP A 120 -7.46 -1.67 -7.25
CA TRP A 120 -7.42 -1.00 -8.54
C TRP A 120 -8.53 -1.55 -9.43
N PRO A 121 -9.44 -0.72 -9.95
CA PRO A 121 -10.51 -1.18 -10.82
C PRO A 121 -9.93 -1.72 -12.13
N SER A 122 -10.32 -2.93 -12.49
CA SER A 122 -9.92 -3.53 -13.74
C SER A 122 -10.79 -3.02 -14.89
N THR A 123 -10.17 -2.67 -16.00
CA THR A 123 -10.88 -2.24 -17.23
C THR A 123 -11.17 -3.44 -18.13
N PHE A 124 -10.20 -4.27 -18.36
CA PHE A 124 -10.27 -5.38 -19.31
C PHE A 124 -10.38 -6.74 -18.63
N ALA A 125 -9.73 -6.97 -17.48
CA ALA A 125 -9.81 -8.24 -16.79
C ALA A 125 -11.22 -8.53 -16.23
N ARG A 126 -12.08 -7.53 -16.12
CA ARG A 126 -13.51 -7.70 -15.80
C ARG A 126 -14.26 -8.55 -16.84
N PHE A 127 -13.82 -8.59 -18.09
CA PHE A 127 -14.40 -9.52 -19.10
C PHE A 127 -14.08 -10.98 -18.79
N ALA A 128 -13.06 -11.23 -17.96
CA ALA A 128 -12.74 -12.54 -17.39
C ALA A 128 -13.30 -12.75 -15.98
N GLY A 129 -14.15 -11.84 -15.50
CA GLY A 129 -14.76 -11.92 -14.16
C GLY A 129 -13.88 -11.37 -13.03
N ILE A 130 -12.84 -10.60 -13.35
CA ILE A 130 -11.97 -9.95 -12.37
C ILE A 130 -12.27 -8.45 -12.37
N ASP A 131 -13.10 -8.00 -11.44
CA ASP A 131 -13.54 -6.60 -11.37
C ASP A 131 -12.48 -5.67 -10.77
N GLU A 132 -11.67 -6.17 -9.82
CA GLU A 132 -10.69 -5.39 -9.09
C GLU A 132 -9.40 -6.17 -8.88
N LEU A 133 -8.27 -5.49 -8.94
CA LEU A 133 -6.95 -6.00 -8.59
C LEU A 133 -6.58 -5.51 -7.20
N LYS A 134 -6.32 -6.43 -6.27
CA LYS A 134 -5.85 -6.10 -4.93
C LYS A 134 -4.40 -5.64 -4.99
N VAL A 135 -4.13 -4.50 -4.38
CA VAL A 135 -2.79 -3.91 -4.30
C VAL A 135 -2.44 -3.71 -2.84
N ARG A 136 -1.27 -4.18 -2.46
CA ARG A 136 -0.72 -4.02 -1.12
C ARG A 136 0.65 -3.37 -1.19
N SER A 137 0.88 -2.43 -0.30
CA SER A 137 2.18 -1.80 -0.05
C SER A 137 2.39 -1.68 1.45
N ASP A 138 3.60 -1.86 1.90
CA ASP A 138 3.96 -1.78 3.31
C ASP A 138 5.32 -1.12 3.50
N ALA A 139 5.53 -0.54 4.67
CA ALA A 139 6.78 0.05 5.07
C ALA A 139 7.01 -0.10 6.58
N VAL A 140 8.25 -0.32 6.95
CA VAL A 140 8.72 -0.35 8.33
C VAL A 140 9.63 0.85 8.56
N TRP A 141 9.42 1.55 9.67
CA TRP A 141 10.23 2.70 10.07
C TRP A 141 10.71 2.54 11.49
N THR A 142 11.98 2.76 11.72
CA THR A 142 12.53 2.81 13.06
C THR A 142 12.60 4.27 13.51
N LEU A 143 12.03 4.56 14.67
CA LEU A 143 12.05 5.85 15.30
C LEU A 143 13.09 5.81 16.42
N HIS A 144 14.04 6.74 16.40
CA HIS A 144 14.92 7.02 17.52
C HIS A 144 14.43 8.28 18.23
N PRO A 145 13.37 8.15 19.06
CA PRO A 145 12.69 9.32 19.60
C PRO A 145 13.53 10.10 20.61
N TYR A 146 14.54 9.48 21.20
CA TYR A 146 15.20 10.04 22.35
C TYR A 146 16.72 10.05 22.17
N SER A 147 17.29 11.22 21.98
CA SER A 147 18.71 11.44 22.17
C SER A 147 18.92 12.07 23.56
N SER A 148 19.29 11.28 24.54
CA SER A 148 19.82 11.72 25.85
C SER A 148 18.90 12.39 26.89
N THR A 149 17.58 12.41 26.73
CA THR A 149 16.71 13.02 27.74
C THR A 149 15.98 11.98 28.57
N THR A 150 15.75 12.31 29.82
CA THR A 150 15.01 11.49 30.79
C THR A 150 13.62 11.21 30.25
N VAL A 151 13.36 9.95 29.92
CA VAL A 151 12.03 9.51 29.53
C VAL A 151 11.21 9.34 30.80
N TRP A 152 10.15 10.09 30.91
CA TRP A 152 9.30 10.16 32.11
C TRP A 152 8.20 9.11 32.15
N ARG A 153 7.98 8.37 31.07
CA ARG A 153 6.97 7.32 30.96
C ARG A 153 7.59 5.92 30.88
N PRO A 154 6.86 4.86 31.26
CA PRO A 154 7.31 3.48 31.07
C PRO A 154 7.58 3.17 29.58
N ALA A 155 8.48 2.20 29.29
CA ALA A 155 8.59 1.60 27.99
C ALA A 155 7.28 0.91 27.63
N ASP A 156 7.12 0.54 26.34
CA ASP A 156 5.94 -0.10 25.77
C ASP A 156 4.62 0.69 25.87
N THR A 157 4.67 1.94 26.28
CA THR A 157 3.49 2.81 26.32
C THR A 157 2.95 3.05 24.91
N GLY A 158 1.73 2.59 24.67
CA GLY A 158 1.04 2.75 23.38
C GLY A 158 1.31 1.65 22.36
N ASN A 159 2.03 0.58 22.75
CA ASN A 159 2.18 -0.59 21.88
C ASN A 159 0.83 -1.12 21.45
N GLY A 160 0.65 -1.36 20.15
CA GLY A 160 -0.59 -1.85 19.58
C GLY A 160 -0.70 -1.59 18.08
N TRP A 161 -1.80 -2.04 17.53
CA TRP A 161 -2.15 -1.81 16.14
C TRP A 161 -3.52 -1.15 16.00
N CYS A 162 -3.69 -0.43 14.90
CA CYS A 162 -4.95 0.16 14.51
C CYS A 162 -5.19 -0.10 13.02
N GLU A 163 -6.35 -0.65 12.70
CA GLU A 163 -6.82 -0.86 11.34
C GLU A 163 -7.86 0.21 11.01
N TYR A 164 -7.59 0.99 10.00
CA TYR A 164 -8.50 2.00 9.47
C TYR A 164 -9.06 1.53 8.13
N THR A 165 -10.36 1.65 7.95
CA THR A 165 -10.98 1.55 6.63
C THR A 165 -11.50 2.93 6.26
N ILE A 166 -10.90 3.52 5.22
CA ILE A 166 -11.20 4.88 4.75
C ILE A 166 -12.03 4.75 3.48
N ASP A 167 -13.24 5.27 3.51
CA ASP A 167 -14.13 5.28 2.35
C ASP A 167 -13.88 6.48 1.42
N LYS A 168 -14.58 6.51 0.30
CA LYS A 168 -14.44 7.58 -0.70
C LYS A 168 -15.00 8.93 -0.24
N GLU A 169 -15.88 8.91 0.73
CA GLU A 169 -16.49 10.10 1.35
C GLU A 169 -15.65 10.64 2.52
N GLY A 170 -14.53 9.95 2.86
CA GLY A 170 -13.64 10.30 3.96
C GLY A 170 -14.09 9.80 5.33
N GLY A 171 -15.13 8.96 5.37
CA GLY A 171 -15.53 8.23 6.57
C GLY A 171 -14.45 7.24 6.98
N VAL A 172 -14.30 7.05 8.31
CA VAL A 172 -13.29 6.14 8.85
C VAL A 172 -13.93 5.17 9.83
N SER A 173 -13.79 3.89 9.58
CA SER A 173 -14.04 2.86 10.58
C SER A 173 -12.71 2.36 11.16
N THR A 174 -12.68 2.14 12.46
CA THR A 174 -11.45 1.84 13.19
C THR A 174 -11.59 0.55 13.99
N LYS A 175 -10.55 -0.30 13.94
CA LYS A 175 -10.39 -1.44 14.83
C LYS A 175 -9.02 -1.35 15.47
N THR A 176 -8.92 -1.68 16.75
CA THR A 176 -7.67 -1.60 17.51
C THR A 176 -7.40 -2.91 18.22
N GLY A 177 -6.12 -3.17 18.50
CA GLY A 177 -5.69 -4.31 19.28
C GLY A 177 -4.32 -4.10 19.89
N ALA A 178 -4.00 -4.91 20.89
CA ALA A 178 -2.65 -4.95 21.44
C ALA A 178 -1.69 -5.60 20.43
N CYS A 179 -0.44 -5.15 20.45
CA CYS A 179 0.65 -5.76 19.70
C CYS A 179 1.84 -5.93 20.65
N SER A 180 2.49 -7.08 20.60
CA SER A 180 3.72 -7.35 21.31
C SER A 180 4.88 -7.48 20.32
N LEU A 181 6.12 -7.51 20.82
CA LEU A 181 7.31 -7.79 20.02
C LEU A 181 7.22 -9.15 19.30
N ASP A 182 6.56 -10.14 19.92
CA ASP A 182 6.41 -11.46 19.36
C ASP A 182 5.45 -11.49 18.15
N ASP A 183 4.52 -10.53 18.10
CA ASP A 183 3.55 -10.40 17.01
C ASP A 183 4.12 -9.67 15.78
N ALA A 184 5.20 -8.92 15.97
CA ALA A 184 5.78 -8.09 14.92
C ALA A 184 7.32 -8.04 14.97
N PRO A 185 8.00 -9.20 14.89
CA PRO A 185 9.46 -9.29 15.01
C PRO A 185 10.20 -8.48 13.94
N GLU A 186 9.57 -8.25 12.79
CA GLU A 186 10.15 -7.46 11.68
C GLU A 186 10.18 -5.95 11.97
N ILE A 187 9.42 -5.46 12.97
CA ILE A 187 9.34 -4.02 13.26
C ILE A 187 10.58 -3.52 14.00
N LEU A 188 11.27 -4.37 14.74
CA LEU A 188 12.43 -4.00 15.55
C LEU A 188 13.74 -4.72 15.14
N SER A 189 13.74 -5.46 14.03
CA SER A 189 14.91 -6.18 13.52
C SER A 189 15.88 -5.32 12.72
#